data_328042c1fb64a78a807c86f8a69f4ebf
#
_entry.id   328042c1fb64a78a807c86f8a69f4ebf
#
_cell.length_a   1.000
_cell.length_b   1.000
_cell.length_c   1.000
_cell.angle_alpha   90.00
_cell.angle_beta   90.00
_cell.angle_gamma   90.00
#
_symmetry.space_group_name_H-M   'P 1'
#
loop_
_entity.id
_entity.type
_entity.pdbx_description
1 polymer ?
#
loop_
_entity_poly.entity_id
_entity_poly.type
_entity_poly.pdbx_seq_one_letter_code
_entity_poly.pdbx_strand_id
1 'polypeptide(L)'
;KVSINMYEKTDPKLTNASGGNALLHYSDWILEFQPRWGRDMIPPKEKKPDGHWCRVIFRKSANEKTGTEVRYPIKYGRTGGRSIWTEYEIIDMLLQWDMAIAKGAWIMVGEPLIEELKKEGLEIEGKHQGLDNFRKYLEEKHKIRDYLFNKFKKALEIK
;
A
#
# COMPACT_ATOMS: atom_id res chain seq x y z
N LYS A 1 -9.44 -29.10 -4.43
CA LYS A 1 -10.76 -28.45 -4.64
C LYS A 1 -11.05 -27.62 -3.40
N VAL A 2 -10.97 -26.32 -3.54
CA VAL A 2 -11.45 -25.38 -2.51
C VAL A 2 -12.96 -25.32 -2.70
N SER A 3 -13.74 -25.86 -1.79
CA SER A 3 -15.19 -25.63 -1.75
C SER A 3 -15.41 -24.24 -1.15
N ILE A 4 -15.67 -23.26 -1.99
CA ILE A 4 -16.11 -21.95 -1.54
C ILE A 4 -17.61 -22.08 -1.22
N ASN A 5 -17.93 -22.15 0.05
CA ASN A 5 -19.30 -22.06 0.50
C ASN A 5 -19.70 -20.57 0.45
N MET A 6 -20.43 -20.17 -0.60
CA MET A 6 -20.80 -18.76 -0.86
C MET A 6 -21.76 -18.16 0.18
N TYR A 7 -22.28 -18.96 1.10
CA TYR A 7 -23.28 -18.54 2.09
C TYR A 7 -22.78 -18.44 3.52
N GLU A 8 -21.60 -18.93 3.80
CA GLU A 8 -21.00 -18.72 5.11
C GLU A 8 -20.15 -17.45 5.08
N LYS A 9 -20.61 -16.43 5.78
CA LYS A 9 -19.77 -15.31 6.26
C LYS A 9 -18.77 -15.85 7.29
N THR A 10 -18.15 -16.97 7.03
CA THR A 10 -17.18 -17.58 7.91
C THR A 10 -15.83 -16.93 7.68
N ASP A 11 -15.32 -16.49 8.79
CA ASP A 11 -13.93 -16.17 9.02
C ASP A 11 -13.01 -17.02 8.11
N PRO A 12 -12.12 -16.41 7.30
CA PRO A 12 -11.22 -17.15 6.38
C PRO A 12 -10.30 -18.16 7.05
N LYS A 13 -10.48 -18.44 8.33
CA LYS A 13 -9.67 -19.37 9.14
C LYS A 13 -9.65 -20.81 8.65
N LEU A 14 -10.46 -21.22 7.70
CA LEU A 14 -10.72 -22.64 7.45
C LEU A 14 -10.43 -23.14 6.04
N THR A 15 -9.86 -22.35 5.14
CA THR A 15 -9.37 -22.88 3.88
C THR A 15 -7.94 -23.38 4.03
N ASN A 16 -7.79 -24.65 4.36
CA ASN A 16 -6.50 -25.31 4.24
C ASN A 16 -6.13 -25.43 2.76
N ALA A 17 -4.90 -25.04 2.43
CA ALA A 17 -4.35 -25.30 1.10
C ALA A 17 -4.42 -26.80 0.79
N SER A 18 -4.70 -27.18 -0.46
CA SER A 18 -4.64 -28.57 -0.92
C SER A 18 -3.22 -29.10 -0.69
N GLY A 19 -3.06 -30.05 0.21
CA GLY A 19 -1.75 -30.54 0.66
C GLY A 19 -1.74 -30.85 2.16
N GLY A 20 -2.83 -30.56 2.85
CA GLY A 20 -3.03 -30.87 4.25
C GLY A 20 -2.07 -30.15 5.21
N ASN A 21 -1.89 -30.69 6.39
CA ASN A 21 -1.09 -30.09 7.45
C ASN A 21 0.42 -30.03 7.15
N ALA A 22 0.91 -30.77 6.14
CA ALA A 22 2.33 -30.79 5.81
C ALA A 22 2.86 -29.38 5.45
N LEU A 23 2.11 -28.61 4.65
CA LEU A 23 2.49 -27.23 4.30
C LEU A 23 2.56 -26.33 5.54
N LEU A 24 1.65 -26.53 6.51
CA LEU A 24 1.65 -25.74 7.74
C LEU A 24 2.87 -26.05 8.62
N HIS A 25 3.34 -27.29 8.62
CA HIS A 25 4.48 -27.69 9.45
C HIS A 25 5.83 -27.29 8.86
N TYR A 26 6.00 -27.47 7.54
CA TYR A 26 7.30 -27.27 6.87
C TYR A 26 7.53 -25.85 6.35
N SER A 27 6.50 -25.00 6.23
CA SER A 27 6.69 -23.63 5.80
C SER A 27 7.11 -22.73 6.95
N ASP A 28 8.12 -21.87 6.74
CA ASP A 28 8.48 -20.81 7.67
C ASP A 28 7.51 -19.62 7.59
N TRP A 29 6.97 -19.39 6.40
CA TRP A 29 6.05 -18.31 6.09
C TRP A 29 4.82 -18.83 5.38
N ILE A 30 3.64 -18.38 5.81
CA ILE A 30 2.37 -18.59 5.10
C ILE A 30 1.69 -17.23 4.96
N LEU A 31 1.62 -16.76 3.73
CA LEU A 31 0.98 -15.50 3.35
C LEU A 31 -0.35 -15.80 2.68
N GLU A 32 -1.43 -15.25 3.24
CA GLU A 32 -2.76 -15.37 2.67
C GLU A 32 -3.17 -14.07 1.98
N PHE A 33 -3.29 -14.12 0.66
CA PHE A 33 -3.79 -13.02 -0.14
C PHE A 33 -5.31 -13.01 -0.10
N GLN A 34 -5.88 -11.94 0.43
CA GLN A 34 -7.33 -11.79 0.56
C GLN A 34 -8.01 -11.52 -0.78
N PRO A 35 -9.26 -12.03 -0.97
CA PRO A 35 -10.03 -11.71 -2.17
C PRO A 35 -10.25 -10.21 -2.30
N ARG A 36 -10.30 -9.73 -3.55
CA ARG A 36 -10.60 -8.34 -3.88
C ARG A 36 -12.11 -8.12 -3.91
N TRP A 37 -12.55 -7.05 -3.29
CA TRP A 37 -13.94 -6.60 -3.33
C TRP A 37 -14.05 -5.29 -4.11
N GLY A 38 -15.24 -4.90 -4.55
CA GLY A 38 -15.43 -3.64 -5.27
C GLY A 38 -14.97 -2.39 -4.52
N ARG A 39 -14.96 -2.44 -3.19
CA ARG A 39 -14.43 -1.38 -2.32
C ARG A 39 -12.90 -1.29 -2.33
N ASP A 40 -12.21 -2.36 -2.73
CA ASP A 40 -10.74 -2.40 -2.78
C ASP A 40 -10.21 -1.91 -4.13
N MET A 41 -11.09 -1.66 -5.10
CA MET A 41 -10.71 -1.11 -6.40
C MET A 41 -10.34 0.37 -6.29
N ILE A 42 -9.45 0.82 -7.16
CA ILE A 42 -8.99 2.21 -7.24
C ILE A 42 -9.27 2.73 -8.65
N PRO A 43 -10.16 3.71 -8.85
CA PRO A 43 -11.15 4.21 -7.88
C PRO A 43 -12.19 3.16 -7.48
N PRO A 44 -12.82 3.30 -6.28
CA PRO A 44 -13.84 2.35 -5.84
C PRO A 44 -15.05 2.29 -6.77
N LYS A 45 -15.58 1.09 -7.01
CA LYS A 45 -16.80 0.83 -7.79
C LYS A 45 -16.75 1.20 -9.28
N GLU A 46 -15.59 1.56 -9.81
CA GLU A 46 -15.47 1.79 -11.25
C GLU A 46 -15.49 0.50 -12.06
N LYS A 47 -16.07 0.58 -13.29
CA LYS A 47 -16.09 -0.57 -14.22
C LYS A 47 -14.69 -0.92 -14.75
N LYS A 48 -13.80 0.08 -14.84
CA LYS A 48 -12.41 -0.08 -15.28
C LYS A 48 -11.49 0.58 -14.26
N PRO A 49 -11.20 -0.09 -13.14
CA PRO A 49 -10.32 0.48 -12.14
C PRO A 49 -8.87 0.52 -12.63
N ASP A 50 -8.12 1.53 -12.21
CA ASP A 50 -6.70 1.69 -12.51
C ASP A 50 -5.83 0.76 -11.66
N GLY A 51 -6.37 0.26 -10.56
CA GLY A 51 -5.66 -0.61 -9.64
C GLY A 51 -6.56 -1.16 -8.53
N HIS A 52 -5.93 -1.71 -7.51
CA HIS A 52 -6.64 -2.19 -6.32
C HIS A 52 -5.74 -2.20 -5.10
N TRP A 53 -6.35 -2.19 -3.91
CA TRP A 53 -5.68 -2.50 -2.66
C TRP A 53 -5.52 -4.01 -2.51
N CYS A 54 -4.28 -4.47 -2.40
CA CYS A 54 -3.96 -5.85 -2.04
C CYS A 54 -3.83 -5.93 -0.52
N ARG A 55 -4.40 -6.98 0.06
CA ARG A 55 -4.35 -7.26 1.48
C ARG A 55 -3.78 -8.64 1.71
N VAL A 56 -2.76 -8.73 2.56
CA VAL A 56 -2.05 -9.97 2.87
C VAL A 56 -2.05 -10.18 4.38
N ILE A 57 -2.43 -11.37 4.81
CA ILE A 57 -2.40 -11.77 6.22
C ILE A 57 -1.26 -12.77 6.41
N PHE A 58 -0.43 -12.53 7.41
CA PHE A 58 0.61 -13.48 7.84
C PHE A 58 -0.02 -14.59 8.68
N ARG A 59 -0.34 -15.72 8.06
CA ARG A 59 -0.93 -16.89 8.75
C ARG A 59 0.10 -17.65 9.56
N LYS A 60 1.34 -17.69 9.09
CA LYS A 60 2.51 -18.19 9.79
C LYS A 60 3.71 -17.33 9.43
N SER A 61 4.52 -17.01 10.41
CA SER A 61 5.74 -16.23 10.20
C SER A 61 6.75 -16.59 11.27
N ALA A 62 8.01 -16.72 10.86
CA ALA A 62 9.12 -16.94 11.78
C ALA A 62 9.50 -15.67 12.56
N ASN A 63 9.32 -14.49 11.95
CA ASN A 63 9.81 -13.21 12.48
C ASN A 63 8.68 -12.24 12.85
N GLU A 64 7.51 -12.38 12.21
CA GLU A 64 6.39 -11.47 12.41
C GLU A 64 5.29 -12.09 13.28
N LYS A 65 4.52 -11.25 13.94
CA LYS A 65 3.38 -11.71 14.71
C LYS A 65 2.33 -12.33 13.77
N THR A 66 1.99 -13.58 14.01
CA THR A 66 0.92 -14.29 13.31
C THR A 66 -0.40 -13.49 13.38
N GLY A 67 -1.07 -13.32 12.24
CA GLY A 67 -2.30 -12.55 12.13
C GLY A 67 -2.06 -11.08 11.77
N THR A 68 -0.81 -10.62 11.70
CA THR A 68 -0.50 -9.27 11.18
C THR A 68 -0.97 -9.13 9.74
N GLU A 69 -1.53 -7.98 9.42
CA GLU A 69 -2.03 -7.64 8.09
C GLU A 69 -1.17 -6.55 7.46
N VAL A 70 -0.81 -6.76 6.20
CA VAL A 70 -0.18 -5.73 5.35
C VAL A 70 -1.10 -5.40 4.21
N ARG A 71 -1.28 -4.11 3.94
CA ARG A 71 -2.11 -3.61 2.85
C ARG A 71 -1.27 -2.68 1.98
N TYR A 72 -1.30 -2.91 0.67
CA TYR A 72 -0.57 -2.07 -0.29
C TYR A 72 -1.34 -1.93 -1.61
N PRO A 73 -1.19 -0.79 -2.32
CA PRO A 73 -1.89 -0.56 -3.56
C PRO A 73 -1.12 -1.13 -4.76
N ILE A 74 -1.86 -1.69 -5.71
CA ILE A 74 -1.33 -2.19 -6.98
C ILE A 74 -1.91 -1.36 -8.11
N LYS A 75 -1.05 -0.86 -9.00
CA LYS A 75 -1.43 -0.19 -10.25
C LYS A 75 -1.40 -1.18 -11.40
N TYR A 76 -2.47 -1.24 -12.17
CA TYR A 76 -2.54 -2.07 -13.37
C TYR A 76 -1.69 -1.50 -14.51
N GLY A 77 -1.24 -2.39 -15.41
CA GLY A 77 -0.45 -2.01 -16.58
C GLY A 77 1.01 -1.69 -16.32
N ARG A 78 1.48 -1.67 -15.06
CA ARG A 78 2.90 -1.56 -14.74
C ARG A 78 3.55 -2.95 -14.77
N THR A 79 4.73 -3.06 -15.39
CA THR A 79 5.51 -4.30 -15.53
C THR A 79 6.87 -4.17 -14.85
N GLY A 80 7.65 -5.26 -14.83
CA GLY A 80 9.02 -5.24 -14.32
C GLY A 80 9.13 -4.99 -12.82
N GLY A 81 8.21 -5.54 -12.02
CA GLY A 81 8.21 -5.39 -10.56
C GLY A 81 7.75 -4.02 -10.07
N ARG A 82 7.20 -3.18 -10.93
CA ARG A 82 6.75 -1.81 -10.61
C ARG A 82 5.24 -1.71 -10.38
N SER A 83 4.55 -2.81 -10.16
CA SER A 83 3.10 -2.84 -9.97
C SER A 83 2.64 -2.24 -8.64
N ILE A 84 3.50 -2.15 -7.64
CA ILE A 84 3.19 -1.41 -6.40
C ILE A 84 3.00 0.07 -6.74
N TRP A 85 1.90 0.65 -6.25
CA TRP A 85 1.57 2.06 -6.52
C TRP A 85 2.27 2.98 -5.55
N THR A 86 3.55 3.21 -5.82
CA THR A 86 4.51 3.90 -4.96
C THR A 86 4.04 5.28 -4.51
N GLU A 87 3.28 5.99 -5.34
CA GLU A 87 2.78 7.33 -5.02
C GLU A 87 1.81 7.31 -3.83
N TYR A 88 0.97 6.29 -3.69
CA TYR A 88 0.12 6.11 -2.50
C TYR A 88 0.95 5.77 -1.26
N GLU A 89 1.97 4.93 -1.41
CA GLU A 89 2.86 4.58 -0.29
C GLU A 89 3.64 5.79 0.22
N ILE A 90 4.12 6.65 -0.70
CA ILE A 90 4.76 7.90 -0.32
C ILE A 90 3.82 8.78 0.50
N ILE A 91 2.56 8.93 0.07
CA ILE A 91 1.58 9.74 0.81
C ILE A 91 1.29 9.14 2.18
N ASP A 92 1.15 7.82 2.26
CA ASP A 92 0.94 7.12 3.53
C ASP A 92 2.11 7.34 4.50
N MET A 93 3.35 7.22 4.02
CA MET A 93 4.56 7.50 4.79
C MET A 93 4.63 8.96 5.24
N LEU A 94 4.27 9.92 4.37
CA LEU A 94 4.22 11.34 4.74
C LEU A 94 3.24 11.59 5.89
N LEU A 95 2.08 10.91 5.87
CA LEU A 95 1.08 11.02 6.93
C LEU A 95 1.51 10.31 8.21
N GLN A 96 2.09 9.12 8.12
CA GLN A 96 2.53 8.34 9.29
C GLN A 96 3.71 8.99 10.02
N TRP A 97 4.55 9.72 9.31
CA TRP A 97 5.72 10.39 9.90
C TRP A 97 5.49 11.88 10.17
N ASP A 98 4.23 12.31 10.18
CA ASP A 98 3.82 13.69 10.45
C ASP A 98 4.46 14.75 9.53
N MET A 99 4.96 14.31 8.35
CA MET A 99 5.49 15.21 7.32
C MET A 99 4.36 15.85 6.50
N ALA A 100 3.16 15.29 6.57
CA ALA A 100 1.92 15.87 6.07
C ALA A 100 0.79 15.57 7.05
N ILE A 101 -0.26 16.39 7.04
CA ILE A 101 -1.41 16.27 7.92
C ILE A 101 -2.69 16.24 7.10
N ALA A 102 -3.57 15.28 7.38
CA ALA A 102 -4.91 15.24 6.80
C ALA A 102 -5.88 16.09 7.64
N LYS A 103 -6.49 17.13 7.04
CA LYS A 103 -7.52 17.96 7.66
C LYS A 103 -8.79 17.96 6.79
N GLY A 104 -9.78 17.18 7.20
CA GLY A 104 -11.00 16.98 6.41
C GLY A 104 -10.68 16.40 5.03
N ALA A 105 -11.08 17.11 3.97
CA ALA A 105 -10.82 16.70 2.59
C ALA A 105 -9.42 17.07 2.06
N TRP A 106 -8.58 17.71 2.88
CA TRP A 106 -7.30 18.24 2.45
C TRP A 106 -6.12 17.53 3.11
N ILE A 107 -5.05 17.37 2.34
CA ILE A 107 -3.74 16.94 2.83
C ILE A 107 -2.82 18.16 2.74
N MET A 108 -2.25 18.53 3.86
CA MET A 108 -1.33 19.67 3.99
C MET A 108 0.08 19.14 4.21
N VAL A 109 0.99 19.50 3.33
CA VAL A 109 2.42 19.16 3.45
C VAL A 109 3.05 20.09 4.50
N GLY A 110 3.84 19.54 5.40
CA GLY A 110 4.49 20.31 6.46
C GLY A 110 5.56 21.26 5.94
N GLU A 111 5.65 22.47 6.52
CA GLU A 111 6.62 23.48 6.16
C GLU A 111 8.08 22.96 6.16
N PRO A 112 8.53 22.13 7.14
CA PRO A 112 9.89 21.61 7.13
C PRO A 112 10.23 20.81 5.88
N LEU A 113 9.26 20.04 5.34
CA LEU A 113 9.46 19.28 4.12
C LEU A 113 9.47 20.19 2.89
N ILE A 114 8.63 21.22 2.87
CA ILE A 114 8.61 22.20 1.78
C ILE A 114 9.95 22.93 1.68
N GLU A 115 10.50 23.36 2.82
CA GLU A 115 11.82 24.01 2.86
C GLU A 115 12.97 23.08 2.47
N GLU A 116 12.90 21.81 2.89
CA GLU A 116 13.87 20.80 2.50
C GLU A 116 13.88 20.59 0.98
N LEU A 117 12.70 20.41 0.38
CA LEU A 117 12.56 20.24 -1.07
C LEU A 117 13.03 21.49 -1.85
N LYS A 118 12.74 22.69 -1.35
CA LYS A 118 13.24 23.95 -1.95
C LYS A 118 14.76 24.01 -2.00
N LYS A 119 15.45 23.54 -0.94
CA LYS A 119 16.92 23.48 -0.93
C LYS A 119 17.48 22.55 -2.00
N GLU A 120 16.74 21.51 -2.35
CA GLU A 120 17.07 20.58 -3.43
C GLU A 120 16.60 21.08 -4.82
N GLY A 121 16.07 22.30 -4.89
CA GLY A 121 15.52 22.86 -6.15
C GLY A 121 14.21 22.24 -6.59
N LEU A 122 13.46 21.64 -5.66
CA LEU A 122 12.17 21.01 -5.91
C LEU A 122 11.06 21.82 -5.24
N GLU A 123 10.03 22.17 -6.01
CA GLU A 123 8.88 22.92 -5.50
C GLU A 123 7.66 21.99 -5.39
N ILE A 124 7.20 21.75 -4.17
CA ILE A 124 5.98 21.00 -3.88
C ILE A 124 4.85 21.94 -3.51
N GLU A 125 3.64 21.63 -4.00
CA GLU A 125 2.43 22.30 -3.54
C GLU A 125 2.11 21.89 -2.10
N GLY A 126 1.90 22.87 -1.23
CA GLY A 126 1.69 22.64 0.20
C GLY A 126 0.30 22.07 0.55
N LYS A 127 -0.66 21.99 -0.42
CA LYS A 127 -2.04 21.59 -0.14
C LYS A 127 -2.66 20.83 -1.29
N HIS A 128 -3.21 19.66 -1.00
CA HIS A 128 -3.86 18.79 -2.00
C HIS A 128 -5.25 18.37 -1.52
N GLN A 129 -6.23 18.39 -2.40
CA GLN A 129 -7.59 17.97 -2.09
C GLN A 129 -7.73 16.45 -2.27
N GLY A 130 -7.68 15.72 -1.17
CA GLY A 130 -7.81 14.26 -1.15
C GLY A 130 -6.57 13.51 -1.62
N LEU A 131 -6.53 12.22 -1.29
CA LEU A 131 -5.43 11.32 -1.61
C LEU A 131 -5.20 11.18 -3.13
N ASP A 132 -6.28 11.12 -3.90
CA ASP A 132 -6.20 10.85 -5.33
C ASP A 132 -5.57 12.02 -6.12
N ASN A 133 -5.91 13.27 -5.77
CA ASN A 133 -5.27 14.42 -6.40
C ASN A 133 -3.80 14.54 -6.01
N PHE A 134 -3.46 14.26 -4.77
CA PHE A 134 -2.05 14.25 -4.36
C PHE A 134 -1.26 13.14 -5.07
N ARG A 135 -1.85 11.95 -5.22
CA ARG A 135 -1.24 10.86 -6.00
C ARG A 135 -1.00 11.28 -7.46
N LYS A 136 -2.00 11.88 -8.14
CA LYS A 136 -1.86 12.37 -9.51
C LYS A 136 -0.76 13.41 -9.62
N TYR A 137 -0.71 14.35 -8.66
CA TYR A 137 0.36 15.32 -8.57
C TYR A 137 1.75 14.66 -8.51
N LEU A 138 1.93 13.66 -7.65
CA LEU A 138 3.20 12.93 -7.55
C LEU A 138 3.52 12.12 -8.81
N GLU A 139 2.51 11.60 -9.51
CA GLU A 139 2.70 10.93 -10.80
C GLU A 139 3.22 11.89 -11.88
N GLU A 140 2.80 13.14 -11.88
CA GLU A 140 3.27 14.17 -12.80
C GLU A 140 4.64 14.73 -12.41
N LYS A 141 4.87 14.91 -11.10
CA LYS A 141 6.11 15.47 -10.54
C LYS A 141 7.13 14.37 -10.18
N HIS A 142 7.62 13.65 -11.20
CA HIS A 142 8.52 12.51 -11.00
C HIS A 142 9.74 12.81 -10.13
N LYS A 143 10.36 13.99 -10.25
CA LYS A 143 11.53 14.35 -9.45
C LYS A 143 11.22 14.41 -7.95
N ILE A 144 10.06 14.98 -7.58
CA ILE A 144 9.60 15.04 -6.19
C ILE A 144 9.30 13.63 -5.68
N ARG A 145 8.56 12.84 -6.46
CA ARG A 145 8.26 11.45 -6.14
C ARG A 145 9.54 10.65 -5.87
N ASP A 146 10.51 10.73 -6.78
CA ASP A 146 11.75 9.95 -6.68
C ASP A 146 12.61 10.41 -5.50
N TYR A 147 12.63 11.71 -5.20
CA TYR A 147 13.29 12.24 -4.01
C TYR A 147 12.66 11.67 -2.73
N LEU A 148 11.34 11.76 -2.59
CA LEU A 148 10.61 11.26 -1.42
C LEU A 148 10.77 9.75 -1.27
N PHE A 149 10.65 9.00 -2.35
CA PHE A 149 10.87 7.56 -2.33
C PHE A 149 12.27 7.20 -1.83
N ASN A 150 13.32 7.84 -2.35
CA ASN A 150 14.68 7.59 -1.92
C ASN A 150 14.92 8.02 -0.47
N LYS A 151 14.30 9.11 -0.01
CA LYS A 151 14.35 9.55 1.38
C LYS A 151 13.80 8.49 2.32
N PHE A 152 12.60 7.97 2.03
CA PHE A 152 11.98 6.93 2.85
C PHE A 152 12.74 5.61 2.78
N LYS A 153 13.19 5.22 1.60
CA LYS A 153 14.01 4.02 1.43
C LYS A 153 15.26 4.06 2.31
N LYS A 154 16.01 5.16 2.29
CA LYS A 154 17.20 5.34 3.15
C LYS A 154 16.88 5.29 4.64
N ALA A 155 15.74 5.86 5.05
CA ALA A 155 15.33 5.86 6.44
C ALA A 155 14.87 4.49 6.93
N LEU A 156 14.33 3.64 6.04
CA LEU A 156 13.91 2.27 6.33
C LEU A 156 15.04 1.24 6.18
N GLU A 157 16.13 1.56 5.51
CA GLU A 157 17.32 0.71 5.45
C GLU A 157 17.95 0.66 6.85
N ILE A 158 17.52 -0.35 7.62
CA ILE A 158 18.16 -0.68 8.90
C ILE A 158 19.56 -1.22 8.58
N LYS A 159 20.57 -0.59 9.14
CA LYS A 159 21.94 -1.08 9.09
C LYS A 159 22.13 -2.29 9.99
#